data_1ad563fe5edc9de0e297ea5554dcd051
#
_entry.id   1ad563fe5edc9de0e297ea5554dcd051
#
_cell.length_a   1.000
_cell.length_b   1.000
_cell.length_c   1.000
_cell.angle_alpha   90.00
_cell.angle_beta   90.00
_cell.angle_gamma   90.00
#
_symmetry.space_group_name_H-M   'P 1'
#
loop_
_entity.id
_entity.type
_entity.pdbx_description
1 polymer ?
#
loop_
_entity_poly.entity_id
_entity_poly.type
_entity_poly.pdbx_seq_one_letter_code
_entity_poly.pdbx_strand_id
1 'polypeptide(L)'
;LIDIIQDRAVPMQKRLWKLLAAAHDFQLCVNKNELFKWEEMRKRHEDSGYGDRFCSKIYSRINADNIENSSAASACVNTPEQLFKKMWKTVVPEMEVLRPGWQEYLKNCLTPLYNGNTDPQSDSGNLYSWQKSEFDFSYPDWQIQKEQLLVYWIYTYFCGAVYDDEIFAKVKMAVVCTLFIHELNVGTYLKNNRQFKLDDQIRICYQFSRELEHSDLNLNRFEELMSEKEIFSFENLLKIC
;
A
#
# COMPACT_ATOMS: atom_id res chain seq x y z
N LEU A 1 -16.37 3.09 3.23
CA LEU A 1 -15.04 2.63 2.79
C LEU A 1 -15.12 1.27 2.10
N ILE A 2 -15.81 0.29 2.68
CA ILE A 2 -15.96 -1.05 2.09
C ILE A 2 -16.63 -0.96 0.71
N ASP A 3 -17.68 -0.15 0.56
CA ASP A 3 -18.36 0.05 -0.73
C ASP A 3 -17.40 0.58 -1.82
N ILE A 4 -16.44 1.46 -1.45
CA ILE A 4 -15.40 1.95 -2.37
C ILE A 4 -14.49 0.79 -2.80
N ILE A 5 -14.10 -0.08 -1.88
CA ILE A 5 -13.22 -1.23 -2.16
C ILE A 5 -13.93 -2.24 -3.07
N GLN A 6 -15.23 -2.45 -2.88
CA GLN A 6 -16.03 -3.46 -3.58
C GLN A 6 -16.69 -2.94 -4.88
N ASP A 7 -16.48 -1.69 -5.25
CA ASP A 7 -16.98 -1.14 -6.52
C ASP A 7 -16.17 -1.70 -7.72
N ARG A 8 -16.54 -2.91 -8.13
CA ARG A 8 -15.86 -3.63 -9.23
C ARG A 8 -16.06 -3.00 -10.61
N ALA A 9 -16.92 -2.01 -10.75
CA ALA A 9 -17.02 -1.21 -11.97
C ALA A 9 -15.82 -0.26 -12.13
N VAL A 10 -15.07 -0.02 -11.04
CA VAL A 10 -13.89 0.85 -11.00
C VAL A 10 -12.61 0.02 -10.89
N PRO A 11 -11.55 0.32 -11.68
CA PRO A 11 -10.26 -0.37 -11.57
C PRO A 11 -9.69 -0.29 -10.14
N MET A 12 -9.01 -1.35 -9.67
CA MET A 12 -8.49 -1.46 -8.30
C MET A 12 -7.61 -0.26 -7.90
N GLN A 13 -6.75 0.21 -8.78
CA GLN A 13 -5.93 1.39 -8.53
C GLN A 13 -6.78 2.62 -8.14
N LYS A 14 -7.83 2.88 -8.89
CA LYS A 14 -8.73 4.01 -8.61
C LYS A 14 -9.53 3.80 -7.31
N ARG A 15 -9.89 2.55 -7.00
CA ARG A 15 -10.54 2.23 -5.72
C ARG A 15 -9.62 2.54 -4.54
N LEU A 16 -8.33 2.19 -4.63
CA LEU A 16 -7.32 2.52 -3.61
C LEU A 16 -7.16 4.04 -3.47
N TRP A 17 -7.10 4.77 -4.58
CA TRP A 17 -7.01 6.23 -4.55
C TRP A 17 -8.24 6.87 -3.88
N LYS A 18 -9.44 6.42 -4.23
CA LYS A 18 -10.69 6.89 -3.61
C LYS A 18 -10.74 6.57 -2.12
N LEU A 19 -10.30 5.38 -1.75
CA LEU A 19 -10.22 4.95 -0.35
C LEU A 19 -9.30 5.86 0.47
N LEU A 20 -8.09 6.11 -0.03
CA LEU A 20 -7.12 7.01 0.60
C LEU A 20 -7.63 8.45 0.67
N ALA A 21 -8.26 8.95 -0.41
CA ALA A 21 -8.84 10.30 -0.44
C ALA A 21 -9.97 10.46 0.58
N ALA A 22 -10.87 9.49 0.68
CA ALA A 22 -11.95 9.51 1.65
C ALA A 22 -11.41 9.51 3.08
N ALA A 23 -10.47 8.61 3.38
CA ALA A 23 -9.88 8.54 4.72
C ALA A 23 -9.12 9.82 5.10
N HIS A 24 -8.39 10.41 4.15
CA HIS A 24 -7.70 11.69 4.35
C HIS A 24 -8.68 12.82 4.68
N ASP A 25 -9.76 12.96 3.90
CA ASP A 25 -10.77 14.00 4.15
C ASP A 25 -11.46 13.80 5.49
N PHE A 26 -11.80 12.56 5.86
CA PHE A 26 -12.36 12.23 7.18
C PHE A 26 -11.38 12.58 8.31
N GLN A 27 -10.09 12.27 8.15
CA GLN A 27 -9.07 12.66 9.13
C GLN A 27 -9.01 14.18 9.32
N LEU A 28 -9.10 14.95 8.24
CA LEU A 28 -9.13 16.41 8.34
C LEU A 28 -10.34 16.93 9.12
N CYS A 29 -11.49 16.26 9.02
CA CYS A 29 -12.67 16.60 9.82
C CYS A 29 -12.49 16.28 11.30
N VAL A 30 -11.90 15.13 11.62
CA VAL A 30 -11.54 14.78 13.00
C VAL A 30 -10.62 15.84 13.58
N ASN A 31 -9.53 16.16 12.88
CA ASN A 31 -8.52 17.14 13.34
C ASN A 31 -9.09 18.55 13.57
N LYS A 32 -10.19 18.88 12.87
CA LYS A 32 -10.88 20.19 13.01
C LYS A 32 -12.06 20.14 13.97
N ASN A 33 -12.37 19.02 14.63
CA ASN A 33 -13.58 18.80 15.39
C ASN A 33 -14.88 19.04 14.59
N GLU A 34 -14.88 18.72 13.31
CA GLU A 34 -15.97 18.94 12.36
C GLU A 34 -16.71 17.65 12.00
N LEU A 35 -16.72 16.64 12.86
CA LEU A 35 -17.37 15.36 12.62
C LEU A 35 -18.87 15.48 12.28
N PHE A 36 -19.53 16.55 12.71
CA PHE A 36 -20.91 16.83 12.32
C PHE A 36 -21.11 16.99 10.80
N LYS A 37 -20.05 17.21 10.02
CA LYS A 37 -20.07 17.29 8.54
C LYS A 37 -19.92 15.94 7.85
N TRP A 38 -19.90 14.81 8.59
CA TRP A 38 -19.60 13.50 8.05
C TRP A 38 -20.55 13.08 6.91
N GLU A 39 -21.86 13.44 7.00
CA GLU A 39 -22.81 13.13 5.94
C GLU A 39 -22.55 13.91 4.64
N GLU A 40 -22.15 15.17 4.76
CA GLU A 40 -21.78 15.99 3.61
C GLU A 40 -20.55 15.39 2.91
N MET A 41 -19.57 14.99 3.69
CA MET A 41 -18.36 14.36 3.17
C MET A 41 -18.65 13.01 2.54
N ARG A 42 -19.48 12.17 3.18
CA ARG A 42 -19.92 10.90 2.62
C ARG A 42 -20.56 11.10 1.25
N LYS A 43 -21.53 12.02 1.14
CA LYS A 43 -22.18 12.37 -0.14
C LYS A 43 -21.20 12.86 -1.19
N ARG A 44 -20.18 13.63 -0.79
CA ARG A 44 -19.12 14.10 -1.69
C ARG A 44 -18.30 12.95 -2.27
N HIS A 45 -17.97 11.95 -1.46
CA HIS A 45 -17.23 10.76 -1.91
C HIS A 45 -18.11 9.72 -2.62
N GLU A 46 -19.43 9.81 -2.51
CA GLU A 46 -20.39 9.05 -3.32
C GLU A 46 -20.48 9.59 -4.76
N ASP A 47 -20.09 10.87 -5.01
CA ASP A 47 -19.90 11.38 -6.37
C ASP A 47 -18.76 10.61 -7.06
N SER A 48 -19.09 9.84 -8.07
CA SER A 48 -18.18 8.93 -8.77
C SER A 48 -16.91 9.61 -9.30
N GLY A 49 -16.93 10.92 -9.53
CA GLY A 49 -15.81 11.70 -10.05
C GLY A 49 -15.00 12.45 -9.00
N TYR A 50 -15.49 12.61 -7.76
CA TYR A 50 -14.83 13.46 -6.77
C TYR A 50 -13.44 12.90 -6.37
N GLY A 51 -13.38 11.66 -5.95
CA GLY A 51 -12.12 11.02 -5.53
C GLY A 51 -11.09 11.00 -6.68
N ASP A 52 -11.52 10.73 -7.91
CA ASP A 52 -10.65 10.76 -9.10
C ASP A 52 -10.08 12.16 -9.35
N ARG A 53 -10.92 13.21 -9.27
CA ARG A 53 -10.47 14.60 -9.45
C ARG A 53 -9.49 15.01 -8.34
N PHE A 54 -9.78 14.63 -7.10
CA PHE A 54 -8.94 14.95 -5.95
C PHE A 54 -7.55 14.30 -6.09
N CYS A 55 -7.49 12.99 -6.32
CA CYS A 55 -6.22 12.28 -6.50
C CYS A 55 -5.45 12.75 -7.73
N SER A 56 -6.14 12.98 -8.87
CA SER A 56 -5.49 13.48 -10.08
C SER A 56 -4.87 14.87 -9.88
N LYS A 57 -5.52 15.73 -9.10
CA LYS A 57 -4.98 17.06 -8.77
C LYS A 57 -3.72 16.96 -7.92
N ILE A 58 -3.69 16.06 -6.93
CA ILE A 58 -2.50 15.83 -6.11
C ILE A 58 -1.38 15.22 -6.96
N TYR A 59 -1.69 14.20 -7.76
CA TYR A 59 -0.72 13.54 -8.63
C TYR A 59 -0.10 14.51 -9.66
N SER A 60 -0.90 15.42 -10.22
CA SER A 60 -0.41 16.46 -11.13
C SER A 60 0.54 17.44 -10.46
N ARG A 61 0.26 17.82 -9.19
CA ARG A 61 1.16 18.68 -8.40
C ARG A 61 2.49 17.99 -8.13
N ILE A 62 2.45 16.73 -7.68
CA ILE A 62 3.66 15.93 -7.44
C ILE A 62 4.55 15.90 -8.70
N ASN A 63 3.96 15.71 -9.87
CA ASN A 63 4.69 15.66 -11.13
C ASN A 63 5.22 17.04 -11.56
N ALA A 64 4.48 18.12 -11.32
CA ALA A 64 4.93 19.48 -11.58
C ALA A 64 6.12 19.86 -10.70
N ASP A 65 6.04 19.60 -9.39
CA ASP A 65 7.12 19.86 -8.44
C ASP A 65 8.40 19.08 -8.81
N ASN A 66 8.24 17.86 -9.33
CA ASN A 66 9.37 17.06 -9.83
C ASN A 66 10.01 17.63 -11.09
N ILE A 67 9.25 18.29 -11.97
CA ILE A 67 9.78 18.91 -13.19
C ILE A 67 10.52 20.22 -12.85
N GLU A 68 9.97 21.06 -11.97
CA GLU A 68 10.59 22.30 -11.54
C GLU A 68 11.88 22.06 -10.75
N ASN A 69 11.92 21.03 -9.92
CA ASN A 69 13.11 20.64 -9.15
C ASN A 69 14.16 19.89 -9.97
N SER A 70 13.82 19.36 -11.16
CA SER A 70 14.80 18.68 -12.03
C SER A 70 15.79 19.64 -12.71
N SER A 71 15.55 20.94 -12.65
CA SER A 71 16.52 21.98 -13.07
C SER A 71 17.59 22.35 -12.03
N ALA A 72 17.40 21.91 -10.76
CA ALA A 72 18.39 22.00 -9.71
C ALA A 72 18.88 20.58 -9.37
N ALA A 73 20.14 20.30 -9.58
CA ALA A 73 20.84 19.03 -9.41
C ALA A 73 20.15 18.01 -8.47
N SER A 74 19.68 16.88 -9.05
CA SER A 74 19.43 15.61 -8.32
C SER A 74 18.22 15.59 -7.37
N ALA A 75 17.05 16.03 -7.78
CA ALA A 75 15.81 15.58 -7.14
C ALA A 75 15.46 14.18 -7.68
N CYS A 76 15.90 13.14 -6.97
CA CYS A 76 15.63 11.75 -7.30
C CYS A 76 14.13 11.47 -7.11
N VAL A 77 13.38 11.46 -8.21
CA VAL A 77 11.98 11.01 -8.20
C VAL A 77 11.97 9.55 -7.72
N ASN A 78 11.49 9.31 -6.50
CA ASN A 78 11.40 7.96 -5.99
C ASN A 78 10.46 7.12 -6.88
N THR A 79 11.02 6.11 -7.54
CA THR A 79 10.21 5.12 -8.27
C THR A 79 9.38 4.27 -7.30
N PRO A 80 8.28 3.62 -7.74
CA PRO A 80 7.54 2.69 -6.91
C PRO A 80 8.43 1.64 -6.23
N GLU A 81 9.39 1.08 -6.95
CA GLU A 81 10.38 0.14 -6.42
C GLU A 81 11.18 0.75 -5.26
N GLN A 82 11.69 1.96 -5.44
CA GLN A 82 12.46 2.65 -4.40
C GLN A 82 11.61 2.98 -3.18
N LEU A 83 10.35 3.35 -3.38
CA LEU A 83 9.39 3.59 -2.28
C LEU A 83 9.16 2.31 -1.49
N PHE A 84 8.85 1.19 -2.14
CA PHE A 84 8.66 -0.09 -1.44
C PHE A 84 9.93 -0.54 -0.70
N LYS A 85 11.10 -0.44 -1.31
CA LYS A 85 12.39 -0.73 -0.64
C LYS A 85 12.58 0.12 0.63
N LYS A 86 12.23 1.41 0.57
CA LYS A 86 12.30 2.31 1.74
C LYS A 86 11.25 1.95 2.79
N MET A 87 10.01 1.63 2.39
CA MET A 87 8.95 1.23 3.30
C MET A 87 9.33 -0.05 4.06
N TRP A 88 9.82 -1.09 3.39
CA TRP A 88 10.32 -2.30 4.02
C TRP A 88 11.47 -2.02 4.99
N LYS A 89 12.44 -1.17 4.60
CA LYS A 89 13.55 -0.76 5.46
C LYS A 89 13.10 0.05 6.67
N THR A 90 11.97 0.75 6.59
CA THR A 90 11.39 1.50 7.70
C THR A 90 10.63 0.59 8.65
N VAL A 91 9.85 -0.36 8.12
CA VAL A 91 8.97 -1.21 8.92
C VAL A 91 9.72 -2.34 9.63
N VAL A 92 10.52 -3.12 8.89
CA VAL A 92 11.11 -4.37 9.40
C VAL A 92 11.95 -4.20 10.67
N PRO A 93 12.80 -3.16 10.80
CA PRO A 93 13.59 -2.96 12.02
C PRO A 93 12.78 -2.53 13.26
N GLU A 94 11.59 -2.00 13.04
CA GLU A 94 10.71 -1.49 14.10
C GLU A 94 9.79 -2.58 14.68
N MET A 95 9.72 -3.74 14.02
CA MET A 95 8.90 -4.88 14.44
C MET A 95 9.71 -5.85 15.31
N GLU A 96 9.10 -6.35 16.39
CA GLU A 96 9.64 -7.51 17.06
C GLU A 96 9.51 -8.76 16.19
N VAL A 97 10.51 -9.62 16.24
CA VAL A 97 10.51 -10.87 15.48
C VAL A 97 9.85 -11.97 16.31
N LEU A 98 8.64 -12.35 15.95
CA LEU A 98 7.91 -13.42 16.66
C LEU A 98 8.41 -14.81 16.26
N ARG A 99 8.92 -14.96 15.04
CA ARG A 99 9.39 -16.26 14.54
C ARG A 99 10.84 -16.18 14.09
N PRO A 100 11.68 -17.12 14.57
CA PRO A 100 12.99 -17.29 14.02
C PRO A 100 12.90 -17.52 12.48
N GLY A 101 13.70 -16.78 11.70
CA GLY A 101 13.73 -16.90 10.24
C GLY A 101 12.78 -15.98 9.47
N TRP A 102 11.96 -15.15 10.13
CA TRP A 102 11.09 -14.18 9.43
C TRP A 102 11.87 -13.22 8.53
N GLN A 103 12.95 -12.64 9.01
CA GLN A 103 13.78 -11.74 8.22
C GLN A 103 14.43 -12.44 7.02
N GLU A 104 14.86 -13.70 7.21
CA GLU A 104 15.38 -14.51 6.11
C GLU A 104 14.28 -14.85 5.10
N TYR A 105 13.08 -15.17 5.58
CA TYR A 105 11.92 -15.39 4.71
C TYR A 105 11.63 -14.17 3.85
N LEU A 106 11.57 -12.96 4.42
CA LEU A 106 11.38 -11.71 3.69
C LEU A 106 12.46 -11.51 2.64
N LYS A 107 13.73 -11.66 3.04
CA LYS A 107 14.87 -11.56 2.13
C LYS A 107 14.75 -12.52 0.96
N ASN A 108 14.40 -13.77 1.23
CA ASN A 108 14.25 -14.81 0.21
C ASN A 108 13.10 -14.55 -0.75
N CYS A 109 12.01 -13.93 -0.30
CA CYS A 109 10.88 -13.54 -1.14
C CYS A 109 11.18 -12.26 -1.94
N LEU A 110 11.79 -11.24 -1.34
CA LEU A 110 11.95 -9.93 -1.96
C LEU A 110 13.20 -9.81 -2.84
N THR A 111 14.24 -10.64 -2.60
CA THR A 111 15.49 -10.59 -3.39
C THR A 111 15.24 -10.79 -4.89
N PRO A 112 14.43 -11.76 -5.36
CA PRO A 112 14.17 -11.94 -6.79
C PRO A 112 13.51 -10.72 -7.44
N LEU A 113 12.64 -10.02 -6.70
CA LEU A 113 11.94 -8.83 -7.17
C LEU A 113 12.86 -7.61 -7.25
N TYR A 114 13.75 -7.44 -6.27
CA TYR A 114 14.54 -6.21 -6.14
C TYR A 114 15.98 -6.31 -6.69
N ASN A 115 16.48 -7.52 -6.92
CA ASN A 115 17.83 -7.76 -7.44
C ASN A 115 17.80 -8.44 -8.83
N GLY A 116 16.67 -8.42 -9.52
CA GLY A 116 16.57 -8.89 -10.90
C GLY A 116 17.62 -8.19 -11.76
N ASN A 117 18.36 -8.96 -12.57
CA ASN A 117 19.56 -8.64 -13.31
C ASN A 117 19.76 -7.15 -13.57
N THR A 118 20.74 -6.60 -12.87
CA THR A 118 21.30 -5.29 -13.16
C THR A 118 22.12 -5.35 -14.47
N ASP A 119 21.42 -5.45 -15.60
CA ASP A 119 22.02 -5.01 -16.84
C ASP A 119 22.06 -3.48 -16.76
N PRO A 120 23.24 -2.85 -16.74
CA PRO A 120 23.37 -1.39 -16.60
C PRO A 120 22.67 -0.60 -17.71
N GLN A 121 22.21 -1.27 -18.77
CA GLN A 121 21.47 -0.70 -19.89
C GLN A 121 19.96 -0.96 -19.85
N SER A 122 19.46 -1.78 -18.92
CA SER A 122 18.01 -1.95 -18.73
C SER A 122 17.50 -0.91 -17.74
N ASP A 123 16.46 -0.20 -18.13
CA ASP A 123 15.71 0.72 -17.28
C ASP A 123 15.10 -0.10 -16.12
N SER A 124 15.76 -0.11 -14.96
CA SER A 124 15.40 -0.97 -13.80
C SER A 124 13.98 -0.72 -13.31
N GLY A 125 13.47 0.50 -13.46
CA GLY A 125 12.09 0.85 -13.12
C GLY A 125 11.07 0.18 -14.04
N ASN A 126 11.45 -0.11 -15.29
CA ASN A 126 10.60 -0.80 -16.26
C ASN A 126 10.50 -2.31 -15.93
N LEU A 127 11.59 -2.94 -15.49
CA LEU A 127 11.60 -4.37 -15.13
C LEU A 127 10.72 -4.67 -13.91
N TYR A 128 10.81 -3.88 -12.85
CA TYR A 128 9.99 -4.06 -11.66
C TYR A 128 8.50 -3.95 -11.98
N SER A 129 8.09 -2.92 -12.70
CA SER A 129 6.70 -2.71 -13.09
C SER A 129 6.20 -3.82 -14.02
N TRP A 130 7.06 -4.30 -14.93
CA TRP A 130 6.76 -5.41 -15.81
C TRP A 130 6.55 -6.71 -15.05
N GLN A 131 7.41 -7.03 -14.07
CA GLN A 131 7.28 -8.24 -13.24
C GLN A 131 5.96 -8.27 -12.45
N LYS A 132 5.54 -7.13 -11.91
CA LYS A 132 4.24 -7.01 -11.24
C LYS A 132 3.08 -7.22 -12.20
N SER A 133 3.12 -6.61 -13.37
CA SER A 133 2.09 -6.77 -14.39
C SER A 133 2.03 -8.19 -14.92
N GLU A 134 3.17 -8.86 -15.08
CA GLU A 134 3.25 -10.26 -15.47
C GLU A 134 2.60 -11.18 -14.43
N PHE A 135 2.87 -10.94 -13.14
CA PHE A 135 2.23 -11.68 -12.05
C PHE A 135 0.71 -11.46 -12.06
N ASP A 136 0.26 -10.22 -12.12
CA ASP A 136 -1.18 -9.88 -12.13
C ASP A 136 -1.92 -10.53 -13.31
N PHE A 137 -1.26 -10.63 -14.47
CA PHE A 137 -1.79 -11.32 -15.62
C PHE A 137 -1.79 -12.86 -15.44
N SER A 138 -0.72 -13.41 -14.87
CA SER A 138 -0.55 -14.87 -14.70
C SER A 138 -1.41 -15.43 -13.55
N TYR A 139 -1.77 -14.60 -12.57
CA TYR A 139 -2.58 -14.98 -11.42
C TYR A 139 -3.73 -14.00 -11.21
N PRO A 140 -4.77 -14.03 -12.06
CA PRO A 140 -5.88 -13.07 -12.04
C PRO A 140 -6.72 -13.13 -10.76
N ASP A 141 -6.73 -14.26 -10.05
CA ASP A 141 -7.41 -14.41 -8.74
C ASP A 141 -6.89 -13.41 -7.69
N TRP A 142 -5.68 -12.90 -7.89
CA TRP A 142 -5.11 -11.87 -7.03
C TRP A 142 -5.99 -10.62 -6.93
N GLN A 143 -6.68 -10.24 -7.98
CA GLN A 143 -7.55 -9.06 -7.97
C GLN A 143 -8.69 -9.19 -6.95
N ILE A 144 -9.25 -10.39 -6.83
CA ILE A 144 -10.31 -10.70 -5.84
C ILE A 144 -9.69 -10.82 -4.46
N GLN A 145 -8.55 -11.50 -4.34
CA GLN A 145 -7.86 -11.68 -3.06
C GLN A 145 -7.38 -10.34 -2.49
N LYS A 146 -6.87 -9.44 -3.33
CA LYS A 146 -6.49 -8.07 -2.97
C LYS A 146 -7.68 -7.29 -2.40
N GLU A 147 -8.85 -7.38 -3.03
CA GLU A 147 -10.10 -6.80 -2.54
C GLU A 147 -10.47 -7.36 -1.16
N GLN A 148 -10.43 -8.68 -1.00
CA GLN A 148 -10.79 -9.35 0.26
C GLN A 148 -9.80 -8.98 1.40
N LEU A 149 -8.51 -8.88 1.11
CA LEU A 149 -7.53 -8.44 2.09
C LEU A 149 -7.78 -6.99 2.55
N LEU A 150 -8.08 -6.07 1.63
CA LEU A 150 -8.44 -4.70 1.98
C LEU A 150 -9.70 -4.65 2.84
N VAL A 151 -10.74 -5.40 2.48
CA VAL A 151 -11.97 -5.50 3.28
C VAL A 151 -11.66 -6.06 4.67
N TYR A 152 -10.84 -7.12 4.74
CA TYR A 152 -10.44 -7.73 6.01
C TYR A 152 -9.75 -6.72 6.93
N TRP A 153 -8.72 -6.01 6.43
CA TRP A 153 -7.97 -5.02 7.21
C TRP A 153 -8.86 -3.86 7.69
N ILE A 154 -9.71 -3.33 6.82
CA ILE A 154 -10.64 -2.26 7.18
C ILE A 154 -11.67 -2.76 8.18
N TYR A 155 -12.29 -3.92 7.94
CA TYR A 155 -13.33 -4.45 8.83
C TYR A 155 -12.79 -4.74 10.23
N THR A 156 -11.58 -5.29 10.32
CA THR A 156 -10.98 -5.72 11.58
C THR A 156 -10.45 -4.55 12.41
N TYR A 157 -9.78 -3.57 11.77
CA TYR A 157 -8.98 -2.58 12.51
C TYR A 157 -9.51 -1.16 12.47
N PHE A 158 -10.32 -0.81 11.47
CA PHE A 158 -10.78 0.57 11.31
C PHE A 158 -11.60 1.09 12.49
N CYS A 159 -12.38 0.24 13.16
CA CYS A 159 -13.18 0.65 14.33
C CYS A 159 -12.32 1.13 15.51
N GLY A 160 -11.03 0.78 15.55
CA GLY A 160 -10.08 1.30 16.53
C GLY A 160 -9.94 2.82 16.50
N ALA A 161 -10.20 3.46 15.35
CA ALA A 161 -10.17 4.93 15.21
C ALA A 161 -11.14 5.67 16.15
N VAL A 162 -12.10 4.98 16.75
CA VAL A 162 -12.99 5.56 17.80
C VAL A 162 -12.23 5.87 19.08
N TYR A 163 -11.09 5.22 19.32
CA TYR A 163 -10.31 5.36 20.55
C TYR A 163 -9.12 6.31 20.41
N ASP A 164 -8.58 6.47 19.20
CA ASP A 164 -7.34 7.18 18.94
C ASP A 164 -7.46 8.32 17.92
N ASP A 165 -8.64 8.47 17.30
CA ASP A 165 -8.93 9.46 16.26
C ASP A 165 -8.07 9.32 14.99
N GLU A 166 -7.35 8.18 14.79
CA GLU A 166 -6.40 7.95 13.71
C GLU A 166 -7.01 7.18 12.52
N ILE A 167 -8.02 7.81 11.89
CA ILE A 167 -8.74 7.23 10.73
C ILE A 167 -7.79 6.95 9.56
N PHE A 168 -6.95 7.94 9.21
CA PHE A 168 -6.10 7.84 8.03
C PHE A 168 -4.98 6.83 8.21
N ALA A 169 -4.40 6.72 9.42
CA ALA A 169 -3.38 5.73 9.73
C ALA A 169 -3.90 4.30 9.53
N LYS A 170 -5.10 4.00 10.00
CA LYS A 170 -5.72 2.67 9.85
C LYS A 170 -5.98 2.29 8.39
N VAL A 171 -6.44 3.26 7.59
CA VAL A 171 -6.64 3.02 6.16
C VAL A 171 -5.30 2.88 5.43
N LYS A 172 -4.29 3.69 5.76
CA LYS A 172 -2.92 3.53 5.23
C LYS A 172 -2.36 2.16 5.58
N MET A 173 -2.54 1.70 6.82
CA MET A 173 -2.13 0.37 7.26
C MET A 173 -2.77 -0.73 6.38
N ALA A 174 -4.09 -0.68 6.17
CA ALA A 174 -4.81 -1.64 5.33
C ALA A 174 -4.25 -1.70 3.91
N VAL A 175 -4.00 -0.53 3.30
CA VAL A 175 -3.44 -0.41 1.95
C VAL A 175 -2.00 -0.95 1.92
N VAL A 176 -1.14 -0.52 2.83
CA VAL A 176 0.29 -0.91 2.87
C VAL A 176 0.43 -2.41 3.13
N CYS A 177 -0.31 -2.99 4.08
CA CYS A 177 -0.30 -4.44 4.34
C CYS A 177 -0.69 -5.23 3.08
N THR A 178 -1.75 -4.81 2.39
CA THR A 178 -2.19 -5.47 1.15
C THR A 178 -1.14 -5.37 0.04
N LEU A 179 -0.50 -4.21 -0.11
CA LEU A 179 0.56 -4.00 -1.09
C LEU A 179 1.86 -4.74 -0.72
N PHE A 180 2.19 -4.86 0.55
CA PHE A 180 3.31 -5.69 1.02
C PHE A 180 3.09 -7.17 0.72
N ILE A 181 1.87 -7.67 0.92
CA ILE A 181 1.51 -9.05 0.52
C ILE A 181 1.67 -9.21 -0.99
N HIS A 182 1.28 -8.22 -1.81
CA HIS A 182 1.51 -8.24 -3.26
C HIS A 182 3.01 -8.35 -3.61
N GLU A 183 3.87 -7.57 -2.97
CA GLU A 183 5.33 -7.65 -3.17
C GLU A 183 5.88 -9.05 -2.86
N LEU A 184 5.40 -9.66 -1.76
CA LEU A 184 5.79 -11.03 -1.38
C LEU A 184 5.26 -12.07 -2.38
N ASN A 185 4.06 -11.87 -2.92
CA ASN A 185 3.49 -12.73 -3.96
C ASN A 185 4.34 -12.69 -5.23
N VAL A 186 4.64 -11.49 -5.74
CA VAL A 186 5.46 -11.30 -6.94
C VAL A 186 6.86 -11.89 -6.74
N GLY A 187 7.50 -11.61 -5.60
CA GLY A 187 8.82 -12.17 -5.30
C GLY A 187 8.81 -13.70 -5.20
N THR A 188 7.76 -14.29 -4.62
CA THR A 188 7.57 -15.76 -4.56
C THR A 188 7.33 -16.34 -5.95
N TYR A 189 6.52 -15.70 -6.79
CA TYR A 189 6.29 -16.08 -8.18
C TYR A 189 7.59 -16.13 -8.98
N LEU A 190 8.41 -15.10 -8.88
CA LEU A 190 9.72 -15.04 -9.54
C LEU A 190 10.66 -16.13 -9.05
N LYS A 191 10.72 -16.34 -7.73
CA LYS A 191 11.54 -17.39 -7.10
C LYS A 191 11.15 -18.79 -7.54
N ASN A 192 9.85 -19.03 -7.75
CA ASN A 192 9.28 -20.31 -8.16
C ASN A 192 9.24 -20.49 -9.69
N ASN A 193 10.15 -19.88 -10.45
CA ASN A 193 10.20 -19.95 -11.91
C ASN A 193 8.87 -19.54 -12.57
N ARG A 194 8.27 -18.46 -12.10
CA ARG A 194 6.99 -17.91 -12.59
C ARG A 194 5.81 -18.87 -12.42
N GLN A 195 5.81 -19.60 -11.31
CA GLN A 195 4.68 -20.42 -10.88
C GLN A 195 4.16 -19.92 -9.54
N PHE A 196 2.85 -19.76 -9.43
CA PHE A 196 2.18 -19.33 -8.22
C PHE A 196 0.84 -20.04 -8.07
N LYS A 197 0.52 -20.49 -6.87
CA LYS A 197 -0.69 -21.25 -6.55
C LYS A 197 -1.38 -20.64 -5.33
N LEU A 198 -2.64 -21.02 -5.12
CA LEU A 198 -3.40 -20.61 -3.94
C LEU A 198 -2.68 -20.96 -2.63
N ASP A 199 -2.00 -22.12 -2.55
CA ASP A 199 -1.24 -22.51 -1.36
C ASP A 199 -0.08 -21.53 -1.07
N ASP A 200 0.53 -20.94 -2.10
CA ASP A 200 1.57 -19.91 -1.93
C ASP A 200 0.95 -18.64 -1.34
N GLN A 201 -0.21 -18.23 -1.86
CA GLN A 201 -0.96 -17.08 -1.34
C GLN A 201 -1.35 -17.28 0.13
N ILE A 202 -1.94 -18.42 0.45
CA ILE A 202 -2.33 -18.75 1.83
C ILE A 202 -1.13 -18.71 2.76
N ARG A 203 0.00 -19.31 2.35
CA ARG A 203 1.23 -19.33 3.14
C ARG A 203 1.77 -17.93 3.37
N ILE A 204 1.78 -17.06 2.36
CA ILE A 204 2.26 -15.68 2.47
C ILE A 204 1.37 -14.89 3.43
N CYS A 205 0.04 -14.92 3.25
CA CYS A 205 -0.89 -14.26 4.14
C CYS A 205 -0.73 -14.75 5.59
N TYR A 206 -0.65 -16.06 5.80
CA TYR A 206 -0.46 -16.64 7.12
C TYR A 206 0.87 -16.18 7.78
N GLN A 207 1.97 -16.18 7.03
CA GLN A 207 3.27 -15.75 7.56
C GLN A 207 3.24 -14.26 7.92
N PHE A 208 2.68 -13.41 7.04
CA PHE A 208 2.59 -11.98 7.26
C PHE A 208 1.68 -11.62 8.44
N SER A 209 0.46 -12.18 8.45
CA SER A 209 -0.51 -12.00 9.54
C SER A 209 0.07 -12.42 10.89
N ARG A 210 0.76 -13.55 10.92
CA ARG A 210 1.34 -14.06 12.16
C ARG A 210 2.42 -13.14 12.74
N GLU A 211 3.23 -12.49 11.93
CA GLU A 211 4.24 -11.55 12.43
C GLU A 211 3.64 -10.20 12.84
N LEU A 212 2.54 -9.79 12.22
CA LEU A 212 1.94 -8.49 12.49
C LEU A 212 0.81 -8.58 13.52
N GLU A 213 -0.16 -9.48 13.32
CA GLU A 213 -1.42 -9.49 14.06
C GLU A 213 -1.35 -10.29 15.38
N HIS A 214 -0.34 -11.15 15.56
CA HIS A 214 -0.14 -11.89 16.80
C HIS A 214 0.74 -11.15 17.82
N SER A 215 1.06 -9.90 17.56
CA SER A 215 1.74 -8.99 18.48
C SER A 215 1.05 -7.64 18.49
N ASP A 216 0.46 -7.27 19.61
CA ASP A 216 -0.11 -5.95 19.80
C ASP A 216 0.95 -4.85 19.64
N LEU A 217 2.21 -5.14 20.02
CA LEU A 217 3.32 -4.22 19.84
C LEU A 217 3.59 -3.97 18.35
N ASN A 218 3.65 -5.03 17.54
CA ASN A 218 3.88 -4.90 16.10
C ASN A 218 2.72 -4.18 15.42
N LEU A 219 1.48 -4.53 15.77
CA LEU A 219 0.29 -3.93 15.19
C LEU A 219 0.23 -2.42 15.48
N ASN A 220 0.40 -2.04 16.76
CA ASN A 220 0.41 -0.65 17.17
C ASN A 220 1.58 0.11 16.54
N ARG A 221 2.79 -0.47 16.55
CA ARG A 221 3.96 0.17 15.96
C ARG A 221 3.82 0.37 14.46
N PHE A 222 3.26 -0.61 13.75
CA PHE A 222 3.00 -0.48 12.32
C PHE A 222 2.03 0.67 12.03
N GLU A 223 0.98 0.80 12.83
CA GLU A 223 0.00 1.90 12.71
C GLU A 223 0.63 3.27 13.01
N GLU A 224 1.41 3.40 14.08
CA GLU A 224 2.16 4.61 14.41
C GLU A 224 3.07 5.06 13.26
N LEU A 225 3.78 4.12 12.61
CA LEU A 225 4.61 4.43 11.47
C LEU A 225 3.82 5.05 10.30
N MET A 226 2.55 4.68 10.13
CA MET A 226 1.69 5.27 9.10
C MET A 226 1.43 6.76 9.35
N SER A 227 1.37 7.19 10.61
CA SER A 227 1.20 8.60 10.99
C SER A 227 2.52 9.36 11.01
N GLU A 228 3.58 8.75 11.57
CA GLU A 228 4.83 9.43 11.87
C GLU A 228 5.77 9.58 10.67
N LYS A 229 5.81 8.60 9.76
CA LYS A 229 6.86 8.55 8.73
C LYS A 229 6.38 9.10 7.40
N GLU A 230 7.07 10.10 6.89
CA GLU A 230 6.80 10.74 5.59
C GLU A 230 6.79 9.74 4.41
N ILE A 231 7.52 8.62 4.53
CA ILE A 231 7.50 7.57 3.49
C ILE A 231 6.08 7.04 3.24
N PHE A 232 5.19 7.09 4.24
CA PHE A 232 3.78 6.73 4.15
C PHE A 232 2.86 7.95 3.95
N SER A 233 3.38 9.05 3.40
CA SER A 233 2.56 10.20 3.01
C SER A 233 1.53 9.82 1.97
N PHE A 234 0.46 10.60 1.88
CA PHE A 234 -0.60 10.40 0.89
C PHE A 234 -0.04 10.36 -0.54
N GLU A 235 0.87 11.29 -0.85
CA GLU A 235 1.53 11.42 -2.14
C GLU A 235 2.34 10.17 -2.52
N ASN A 236 3.10 9.62 -1.58
CA ASN A 236 3.90 8.42 -1.80
C ASN A 236 3.01 7.20 -2.01
N LEU A 237 1.90 7.09 -1.24
CA LEU A 237 0.95 6.00 -1.39
C LEU A 237 0.24 6.05 -2.75
N LEU A 238 -0.12 7.24 -3.27
CA LEU A 238 -0.69 7.36 -4.61
C LEU A 238 0.25 6.87 -5.72
N LYS A 239 1.58 6.99 -5.53
CA LYS A 239 2.56 6.53 -6.52
C LYS A 239 2.70 5.01 -6.58
N ILE A 240 2.41 4.32 -5.49
CA ILE A 240 2.58 2.85 -5.38
C ILE A 240 1.27 2.07 -5.55
N CYS A 241 0.12 2.72 -5.45
CA CYS A 241 -1.19 2.15 -5.77
C CYS A 241 -1.39 2.13 -7.28
#